data_97693f6839d9a5dee482d3a34ee87027
#
_entry.id   97693f6839d9a5dee482d3a34ee87027
#
_cell.length_a   1.000
_cell.length_b   1.000
_cell.length_c   1.000
_cell.angle_alpha   90.00
_cell.angle_beta   90.00
_cell.angle_gamma   90.00
#
_symmetry.space_group_name_H-M   'P 1'
#
loop_
_entity.id
_entity.type
_entity.pdbx_description
1 polymer ?
#
loop_
_entity_poly.entity_id
_entity_poly.type
_entity_poly.pdbx_seq_one_letter_code
_entity_poly.pdbx_strand_id
1 'polypeptide(L)'
;MAKLSVLTRYALSTLIFIFLSINAVLAEPFLAGINAIDRNHYATAFRSFKPMAEKGIAEAQNNIGFLYQNGFGVKRSYANAITWYTRAAEQGLAEAEHNLGMLNYQGYGLSQNFTIAKRWFSRAADKDLGPSHYMLGLIFYNGDSAAKNPERARLHFRDGSKAGDAKSQYMYSYMLLAGEGKKPASNSSRFGPLFNQEGATEEEYKLALLWSQLSARNGHEDAKELVEYARLHVDLDEIEISDSLADICLETEYKKCPAI
;
A
#
# COMPACT_ATOMS: atom_id res chain seq x y z
N MET A 1 -3.12 46.38 14.96
CA MET A 1 -3.00 45.66 13.70
C MET A 1 -1.77 46.21 12.95
N ALA A 2 -0.66 45.48 12.97
CA ALA A 2 0.59 45.90 12.34
C ALA A 2 0.43 45.78 10.81
N LYS A 3 0.58 46.93 10.11
CA LYS A 3 0.66 46.94 8.63
C LYS A 3 1.97 46.31 8.22
N LEU A 4 1.93 45.09 7.65
CA LEU A 4 3.09 44.50 6.99
C LEU A 4 3.61 45.52 5.96
N SER A 5 4.89 45.88 6.02
CA SER A 5 5.48 46.87 5.11
C SER A 5 5.43 46.31 3.66
N VAL A 6 5.36 47.25 2.69
CA VAL A 6 5.34 46.90 1.25
C VAL A 6 6.55 46.01 0.90
N LEU A 7 7.70 46.25 1.51
CA LEU A 7 8.94 45.44 1.35
C LEU A 7 8.76 43.98 1.77
N THR A 8 8.04 43.69 2.87
CA THR A 8 7.78 42.31 3.30
C THR A 8 6.79 41.59 2.38
N ARG A 9 5.85 42.31 1.75
CA ARG A 9 4.96 41.73 0.75
C ARG A 9 5.68 41.39 -0.55
N TYR A 10 6.60 42.23 -1.01
CA TYR A 10 7.43 41.91 -2.19
C TYR A 10 8.40 40.77 -1.93
N ALA A 11 9.01 40.69 -0.76
CA ALA A 11 9.88 39.59 -0.38
C ALA A 11 9.13 38.25 -0.29
N LEU A 12 7.89 38.25 0.23
CA LEU A 12 7.06 37.05 0.28
C LEU A 12 6.61 36.61 -1.12
N SER A 13 6.21 37.56 -1.98
CA SER A 13 5.79 37.25 -3.35
C SER A 13 6.95 36.73 -4.21
N THR A 14 8.15 37.29 -4.06
CA THR A 14 9.36 36.80 -4.77
C THR A 14 9.78 35.42 -4.29
N LEU A 15 9.71 35.13 -2.97
CA LEU A 15 9.98 33.80 -2.41
C LEU A 15 8.97 32.75 -2.93
N ILE A 16 7.69 33.09 -2.98
CA ILE A 16 6.64 32.20 -3.54
C ILE A 16 6.89 31.96 -5.04
N PHE A 17 7.24 33.00 -5.81
CA PHE A 17 7.55 32.87 -7.23
C PHE A 17 8.80 32.00 -7.49
N ILE A 18 9.85 32.16 -6.67
CA ILE A 18 11.06 31.33 -6.74
C ILE A 18 10.74 29.90 -6.38
N PHE A 19 9.91 29.66 -5.35
CA PHE A 19 9.50 28.31 -4.94
C PHE A 19 8.66 27.60 -6.02
N LEU A 20 7.73 28.33 -6.66
CA LEU A 20 6.93 27.80 -7.77
C LEU A 20 7.76 27.52 -9.02
N SER A 21 8.75 28.37 -9.33
CA SER A 21 9.63 28.17 -10.50
C SER A 21 10.62 27.01 -10.31
N ILE A 22 11.12 26.79 -9.09
CA ILE A 22 12.00 25.65 -8.78
C ILE A 22 11.22 24.33 -8.90
N ASN A 23 9.99 24.28 -8.41
CA ASN A 23 9.16 23.09 -8.54
C ASN A 23 8.79 22.79 -10.00
N ALA A 24 8.53 23.80 -10.83
CA ALA A 24 8.25 23.63 -12.25
C ALA A 24 9.49 23.09 -13.02
N VAL A 25 10.68 23.57 -12.71
CA VAL A 25 11.94 23.13 -13.36
C VAL A 25 12.29 21.69 -13.04
N LEU A 26 11.86 21.16 -11.87
CA LEU A 26 12.08 19.76 -11.50
C LEU A 26 10.97 18.83 -11.97
N ALA A 27 9.77 19.36 -12.18
CA ALA A 27 8.60 18.57 -12.58
C ALA A 27 8.75 17.99 -14.01
N GLU A 28 9.25 18.75 -14.97
CA GLU A 28 9.41 18.26 -16.36
C GLU A 28 10.39 17.08 -16.49
N PRO A 29 11.62 17.13 -15.93
CA PRO A 29 12.55 15.99 -15.98
C PRO A 29 12.04 14.77 -15.22
N PHE A 30 11.30 14.97 -14.12
CA PHE A 30 10.72 13.88 -13.34
C PHE A 30 9.62 13.17 -14.16
N LEU A 31 8.70 13.94 -14.73
CA LEU A 31 7.63 13.42 -15.59
C LEU A 31 8.19 12.72 -16.84
N ALA A 32 9.27 13.26 -17.43
CA ALA A 32 9.97 12.62 -18.54
C ALA A 32 10.54 11.26 -18.13
N GLY A 33 11.04 11.11 -16.91
CA GLY A 33 11.50 9.86 -16.34
C GLY A 33 10.37 8.83 -16.17
N ILE A 34 9.22 9.26 -15.62
CA ILE A 34 8.02 8.42 -15.47
C ILE A 34 7.52 7.95 -16.85
N ASN A 35 7.32 8.88 -17.78
CA ASN A 35 6.88 8.55 -19.16
C ASN A 35 7.85 7.59 -19.87
N ALA A 36 9.13 7.67 -19.54
CA ALA A 36 10.14 6.74 -20.09
C ALA A 36 10.00 5.34 -19.47
N ILE A 37 9.65 5.21 -18.19
CA ILE A 37 9.32 3.92 -17.56
C ILE A 37 8.11 3.30 -18.25
N ASP A 38 7.01 4.04 -18.40
CA ASP A 38 5.75 3.58 -19.01
C ASP A 38 5.94 3.05 -20.44
N ARG A 39 6.91 3.63 -21.15
CA ARG A 39 7.28 3.21 -22.50
C ARG A 39 8.41 2.17 -22.54
N ASN A 40 8.84 1.65 -21.40
CA ASN A 40 9.98 0.72 -21.27
C ASN A 40 11.33 1.30 -21.75
N HIS A 41 11.46 2.62 -21.83
CA HIS A 41 12.70 3.31 -22.20
C HIS A 41 13.60 3.53 -20.97
N TYR A 42 13.94 2.46 -20.28
CA TYR A 42 14.57 2.49 -18.96
C TYR A 42 15.93 3.22 -18.91
N ALA A 43 16.75 3.15 -19.97
CA ALA A 43 18.00 3.92 -20.02
C ALA A 43 17.75 5.44 -20.04
N THR A 44 16.65 5.89 -20.64
CA THR A 44 16.21 7.28 -20.61
C THR A 44 15.69 7.63 -19.22
N ALA A 45 14.86 6.77 -18.61
CA ALA A 45 14.37 6.95 -17.23
C ALA A 45 15.54 7.11 -16.24
N PHE A 46 16.54 6.23 -16.32
CA PHE A 46 17.74 6.32 -15.48
C PHE A 46 18.47 7.65 -15.63
N ARG A 47 18.69 8.11 -16.89
CA ARG A 47 19.35 9.40 -17.17
C ARG A 47 18.55 10.58 -16.65
N SER A 48 17.21 10.51 -16.68
CA SER A 48 16.33 11.56 -16.16
C SER A 48 16.35 11.62 -14.63
N PHE A 49 16.22 10.47 -13.94
CA PHE A 49 16.15 10.44 -12.47
C PHE A 49 17.49 10.65 -11.78
N LYS A 50 18.61 10.19 -12.38
CA LYS A 50 19.93 10.21 -11.72
C LYS A 50 20.35 11.57 -11.20
N PRO A 51 20.29 12.66 -11.97
CA PRO A 51 20.67 14.00 -11.47
C PRO A 51 19.80 14.47 -10.30
N MET A 52 18.53 14.11 -10.28
CA MET A 52 17.60 14.46 -9.21
C MET A 52 17.84 13.62 -7.95
N ALA A 53 18.09 12.33 -8.11
CA ALA A 53 18.45 11.44 -7.02
C ALA A 53 19.77 11.86 -6.33
N GLU A 54 20.77 12.30 -7.11
CA GLU A 54 22.03 12.84 -6.61
C GLU A 54 21.84 14.17 -5.86
N LYS A 55 20.82 14.96 -6.23
CA LYS A 55 20.41 16.18 -5.50
C LYS A 55 19.56 15.86 -4.26
N GLY A 56 19.27 14.60 -3.97
CA GLY A 56 18.57 14.18 -2.78
C GLY A 56 17.06 14.03 -2.90
N ILE A 57 16.45 14.12 -4.11
CA ILE A 57 15.00 13.96 -4.28
C ILE A 57 14.63 12.50 -4.01
N ALA A 58 13.79 12.28 -2.98
CA ALA A 58 13.47 10.94 -2.47
C ALA A 58 12.79 10.04 -3.51
N GLU A 59 11.82 10.57 -4.25
CA GLU A 59 11.10 9.85 -5.30
C GLU A 59 12.06 9.44 -6.45
N ALA A 60 12.98 10.32 -6.82
CA ALA A 60 13.99 9.99 -7.82
C ALA A 60 14.98 8.93 -7.30
N GLN A 61 15.36 9.00 -6.03
CA GLN A 61 16.19 7.98 -5.39
C GLN A 61 15.49 6.62 -5.37
N ASN A 62 14.20 6.58 -5.04
CA ASN A 62 13.39 5.37 -5.10
C ASN A 62 13.34 4.80 -6.53
N ASN A 63 13.10 5.64 -7.52
CA ASN A 63 13.06 5.19 -8.92
C ASN A 63 14.42 4.67 -9.41
N ILE A 64 15.53 5.28 -9.01
CA ILE A 64 16.89 4.75 -9.30
C ILE A 64 17.10 3.40 -8.61
N GLY A 65 16.63 3.25 -7.35
CA GLY A 65 16.65 1.97 -6.64
C GLY A 65 15.89 0.88 -7.40
N PHE A 66 14.69 1.19 -7.90
CA PHE A 66 13.87 0.29 -8.72
C PHE A 66 14.57 -0.14 -10.02
N LEU A 67 15.19 0.79 -10.72
CA LEU A 67 15.92 0.49 -11.95
C LEU A 67 17.13 -0.43 -11.70
N TYR A 68 17.87 -0.22 -10.60
CA TYR A 68 18.95 -1.13 -10.20
C TYR A 68 18.46 -2.50 -9.74
N GLN A 69 17.36 -2.57 -9.00
CA GLN A 69 16.78 -3.83 -8.52
C GLN A 69 16.40 -4.74 -9.67
N ASN A 70 15.80 -4.19 -10.73
CA ASN A 70 15.29 -4.96 -11.86
C ASN A 70 16.31 -5.09 -13.00
N GLY A 71 17.39 -4.32 -13.00
CA GLY A 71 18.35 -4.26 -14.09
C GLY A 71 17.79 -3.53 -15.31
N PHE A 72 16.89 -2.58 -15.11
CA PHE A 72 16.23 -1.83 -16.16
C PHE A 72 17.09 -0.63 -16.58
N GLY A 73 17.61 -0.68 -17.81
CA GLY A 73 18.48 0.36 -18.37
C GLY A 73 19.88 0.45 -17.74
N VAL A 74 20.15 -0.37 -16.72
CA VAL A 74 21.43 -0.50 -16.00
C VAL A 74 21.67 -1.95 -15.63
N LYS A 75 22.92 -2.32 -15.35
CA LYS A 75 23.22 -3.65 -14.81
C LYS A 75 22.54 -3.82 -13.44
N ARG A 76 21.81 -4.93 -13.27
CA ARG A 76 21.14 -5.25 -12.01
C ARG A 76 22.12 -5.26 -10.83
N SER A 77 21.76 -4.58 -9.76
CA SER A 77 22.56 -4.51 -8.53
C SER A 77 21.67 -4.25 -7.32
N TYR A 78 21.43 -5.29 -6.54
CA TYR A 78 20.67 -5.14 -5.29
C TYR A 78 21.40 -4.26 -4.27
N ALA A 79 22.73 -4.27 -4.25
CA ALA A 79 23.52 -3.40 -3.35
C ALA A 79 23.25 -1.90 -3.67
N ASN A 80 23.26 -1.54 -4.96
CA ASN A 80 22.93 -0.18 -5.37
C ASN A 80 21.45 0.14 -5.10
N ALA A 81 20.53 -0.81 -5.33
CA ALA A 81 19.11 -0.63 -5.02
C ALA A 81 18.91 -0.35 -3.53
N ILE A 82 19.51 -1.15 -2.65
CA ILE A 82 19.47 -0.95 -1.19
C ILE A 82 19.97 0.44 -0.82
N THR A 83 21.13 0.86 -1.38
CA THR A 83 21.70 2.17 -1.10
C THR A 83 20.75 3.31 -1.45
N TRP A 84 20.12 3.26 -2.64
CA TRP A 84 19.22 4.30 -3.09
C TRP A 84 17.88 4.29 -2.35
N TYR A 85 17.30 3.12 -2.09
CA TYR A 85 16.11 2.99 -1.27
C TYR A 85 16.34 3.47 0.16
N THR A 86 17.52 3.19 0.76
CA THR A 86 17.84 3.65 2.12
C THR A 86 17.85 5.18 2.18
N ARG A 87 18.48 5.85 1.21
CA ARG A 87 18.48 7.32 1.15
C ARG A 87 17.08 7.90 1.05
N ALA A 88 16.19 7.30 0.26
CA ALA A 88 14.82 7.73 0.13
C ALA A 88 13.98 7.43 1.39
N ALA A 89 14.19 6.27 2.02
CA ALA A 89 13.51 5.86 3.24
C ALA A 89 13.94 6.69 4.46
N GLU A 90 15.18 7.15 4.51
CA GLU A 90 15.67 8.09 5.54
C GLU A 90 14.98 9.45 5.45
N GLN A 91 14.49 9.83 4.28
CA GLN A 91 13.65 11.02 4.07
C GLN A 91 12.16 10.74 4.34
N GLY A 92 11.80 9.51 4.69
CA GLY A 92 10.45 9.14 5.03
C GLY A 92 9.56 8.74 3.84
N LEU A 93 10.12 8.42 2.67
CA LEU A 93 9.32 7.97 1.54
C LEU A 93 8.80 6.55 1.79
N ALA A 94 7.47 6.39 1.86
CA ALA A 94 6.81 5.13 2.20
C ALA A 94 7.11 4.01 1.19
N GLU A 95 7.13 4.31 -0.09
CA GLU A 95 7.45 3.37 -1.16
C GLU A 95 8.87 2.81 -1.03
N ALA A 96 9.83 3.65 -0.64
CA ALA A 96 11.21 3.22 -0.42
C ALA A 96 11.32 2.32 0.82
N GLU A 97 10.60 2.63 1.90
CA GLU A 97 10.49 1.79 3.09
C GLU A 97 9.87 0.43 2.73
N HIS A 98 8.79 0.43 1.93
CA HIS A 98 8.19 -0.81 1.41
C HIS A 98 9.21 -1.63 0.60
N ASN A 99 9.92 -0.99 -0.32
CA ASN A 99 10.91 -1.66 -1.18
C ASN A 99 12.05 -2.28 -0.36
N LEU A 100 12.54 -1.60 0.68
CA LEU A 100 13.51 -2.18 1.63
C LEU A 100 12.91 -3.36 2.39
N GLY A 101 11.64 -3.26 2.79
CA GLY A 101 10.89 -4.37 3.37
C GLY A 101 10.86 -5.58 2.44
N MET A 102 10.56 -5.39 1.17
CA MET A 102 10.53 -6.44 0.14
C MET A 102 11.89 -7.10 -0.07
N LEU A 103 12.98 -6.32 -0.15
CA LEU A 103 14.33 -6.88 -0.29
C LEU A 103 14.70 -7.75 0.91
N ASN A 104 14.35 -7.34 2.12
CA ASN A 104 14.58 -8.12 3.34
C ASN A 104 13.68 -9.36 3.41
N TYR A 105 12.42 -9.25 2.97
CA TYR A 105 11.46 -10.36 2.94
C TYR A 105 11.88 -11.44 1.96
N GLN A 106 12.40 -11.06 0.80
CA GLN A 106 12.82 -11.98 -0.25
C GLN A 106 14.29 -12.43 -0.13
N GLY A 107 15.12 -11.72 0.64
CA GLY A 107 16.55 -11.99 0.73
C GLY A 107 17.34 -11.55 -0.50
N TYR A 108 16.88 -10.52 -1.22
CA TYR A 108 17.54 -10.05 -2.43
C TYR A 108 18.70 -9.09 -2.11
N GLY A 109 19.92 -9.54 -2.39
CA GLY A 109 21.14 -8.78 -2.14
C GLY A 109 21.59 -8.74 -0.68
N LEU A 110 20.85 -9.42 0.20
CA LEU A 110 21.13 -9.59 1.63
C LEU A 110 20.47 -10.89 2.12
N SER A 111 20.79 -11.33 3.34
CA SER A 111 20.12 -12.49 3.94
C SER A 111 18.65 -12.16 4.23
N GLN A 112 17.74 -13.10 3.93
CA GLN A 112 16.33 -12.98 4.25
C GLN A 112 16.13 -12.72 5.75
N ASN A 113 15.32 -11.70 6.07
CA ASN A 113 15.03 -11.34 7.45
C ASN A 113 13.63 -10.77 7.61
N PHE A 114 12.70 -11.61 8.00
CA PHE A 114 11.28 -11.23 8.20
C PHE A 114 11.08 -10.21 9.32
N THR A 115 11.95 -10.22 10.35
CA THR A 115 11.86 -9.24 11.44
C THR A 115 12.22 -7.83 10.96
N ILE A 116 13.29 -7.70 10.15
CA ILE A 116 13.67 -6.42 9.56
C ILE A 116 12.63 -6.01 8.51
N ALA A 117 12.16 -6.94 7.66
CA ALA A 117 11.11 -6.67 6.68
C ALA A 117 9.85 -6.10 7.34
N LYS A 118 9.38 -6.74 8.43
CA LYS A 118 8.23 -6.27 9.20
C LYS A 118 8.41 -4.84 9.73
N ARG A 119 9.60 -4.49 10.22
CA ARG A 119 9.87 -3.12 10.70
C ARG A 119 9.77 -2.09 9.57
N TRP A 120 10.28 -2.39 8.39
CA TRP A 120 10.18 -1.52 7.24
C TRP A 120 8.73 -1.40 6.73
N PHE A 121 8.01 -2.52 6.61
CA PHE A 121 6.60 -2.49 6.25
C PHE A 121 5.75 -1.73 7.27
N SER A 122 6.04 -1.84 8.58
CA SER A 122 5.31 -1.06 9.60
C SER A 122 5.47 0.43 9.40
N ARG A 123 6.70 0.91 9.13
CA ARG A 123 6.96 2.35 8.87
C ARG A 123 6.20 2.86 7.64
N ALA A 124 6.14 2.06 6.58
CA ALA A 124 5.40 2.40 5.37
C ALA A 124 3.87 2.33 5.60
N ALA A 125 3.40 1.36 6.38
CA ALA A 125 1.99 1.21 6.74
C ALA A 125 1.50 2.35 7.66
N ASP A 126 2.36 2.86 8.56
CA ASP A 126 2.06 4.05 9.38
C ASP A 126 1.81 5.32 8.53
N LYS A 127 2.06 5.25 7.22
CA LYS A 127 1.79 6.29 6.21
C LYS A 127 0.69 5.86 5.23
N ASP A 128 -0.15 4.92 5.64
CA ASP A 128 -1.28 4.38 4.87
C ASP A 128 -0.89 3.74 3.53
N LEU A 129 0.34 3.23 3.38
CA LEU A 129 0.72 2.52 2.16
C LEU A 129 0.09 1.11 2.13
N GLY A 130 -0.99 0.96 1.36
CA GLY A 130 -1.78 -0.27 1.25
C GLY A 130 -0.97 -1.55 1.01
N PRO A 131 -0.04 -1.60 0.03
CA PRO A 131 0.83 -2.76 -0.18
C PRO A 131 1.66 -3.17 1.04
N SER A 132 2.00 -2.24 1.93
CA SER A 132 2.74 -2.55 3.16
C SER A 132 1.84 -3.17 4.22
N HIS A 133 0.58 -2.74 4.32
CA HIS A 133 -0.43 -3.43 5.11
C HIS A 133 -0.64 -4.86 4.62
N TYR A 134 -0.74 -5.08 3.31
CA TYR A 134 -0.82 -6.43 2.74
C TYR A 134 0.34 -7.32 3.20
N MET A 135 1.57 -6.84 3.10
CA MET A 135 2.76 -7.60 3.50
C MET A 135 2.79 -7.89 5.00
N LEU A 136 2.36 -6.94 5.85
CA LEU A 136 2.21 -7.17 7.29
C LEU A 136 1.13 -8.23 7.56
N GLY A 137 0.00 -8.14 6.87
CA GLY A 137 -1.05 -9.14 6.92
C GLY A 137 -0.52 -10.55 6.62
N LEU A 138 0.24 -10.70 5.53
CA LEU A 138 0.87 -11.98 5.16
C LEU A 138 1.85 -12.49 6.23
N ILE A 139 2.71 -11.62 6.77
CA ILE A 139 3.67 -11.99 7.82
C ILE A 139 2.96 -12.55 9.05
N PHE A 140 1.85 -11.93 9.47
CA PHE A 140 1.06 -12.43 10.60
C PHE A 140 0.24 -13.67 10.25
N TYR A 141 -0.28 -13.76 9.03
CA TYR A 141 -1.07 -14.90 8.55
C TYR A 141 -0.21 -16.15 8.42
N ASN A 142 0.98 -16.03 7.84
CA ASN A 142 1.91 -17.14 7.65
C ASN A 142 2.67 -17.49 8.94
N GLY A 143 2.93 -16.52 9.82
CA GLY A 143 3.80 -16.66 10.96
C GLY A 143 5.29 -16.54 10.62
N ASP A 144 5.64 -15.76 9.58
CA ASP A 144 7.01 -15.67 9.05
C ASP A 144 8.05 -15.10 10.03
N SER A 145 7.61 -14.27 10.99
CA SER A 145 8.52 -13.63 11.97
C SER A 145 8.23 -14.01 13.44
N ALA A 146 7.16 -14.75 13.69
CA ALA A 146 6.66 -15.17 15.00
C ALA A 146 5.53 -16.19 14.80
N ALA A 147 4.86 -16.62 15.89
CA ALA A 147 3.66 -17.46 15.77
C ALA A 147 2.59 -16.74 14.91
N LYS A 148 1.83 -17.54 14.14
CA LYS A 148 0.68 -17.05 13.37
C LYS A 148 -0.26 -16.24 14.25
N ASN A 149 -0.76 -15.14 13.72
CA ASN A 149 -1.73 -14.28 14.38
C ASN A 149 -2.80 -13.83 13.38
N PRO A 150 -3.83 -14.64 13.11
CA PRO A 150 -4.89 -14.31 12.16
C PRO A 150 -5.65 -13.03 12.53
N GLU A 151 -5.82 -12.71 13.81
CA GLU A 151 -6.46 -11.46 14.25
C GLU A 151 -5.69 -10.23 13.74
N ARG A 152 -4.37 -10.20 13.94
CA ARG A 152 -3.52 -9.12 13.43
C ARG A 152 -3.47 -9.10 11.91
N ALA A 153 -3.44 -10.28 11.27
CA ALA A 153 -3.48 -10.37 9.82
C ALA A 153 -4.75 -9.70 9.27
N ARG A 154 -5.92 -10.05 9.83
CA ARG A 154 -7.21 -9.48 9.44
C ARG A 154 -7.24 -7.94 9.60
N LEU A 155 -6.69 -7.41 10.71
CA LEU A 155 -6.60 -5.96 10.92
C LEU A 155 -5.76 -5.29 9.82
N HIS A 156 -4.58 -5.83 9.51
CA HIS A 156 -3.73 -5.26 8.46
C HIS A 156 -4.37 -5.38 7.07
N PHE A 157 -4.98 -6.51 6.72
CA PHE A 157 -5.71 -6.62 5.45
C PHE A 157 -6.87 -5.63 5.37
N ARG A 158 -7.61 -5.42 6.46
CA ARG A 158 -8.66 -4.39 6.53
C ARG A 158 -8.09 -2.98 6.27
N ASP A 159 -6.98 -2.63 6.93
CA ASP A 159 -6.40 -1.29 6.80
C ASP A 159 -5.81 -1.08 5.40
N GLY A 160 -5.18 -2.10 4.81
CA GLY A 160 -4.75 -2.07 3.41
C GLY A 160 -5.92 -1.99 2.43
N SER A 161 -7.06 -2.62 2.74
CA SER A 161 -8.29 -2.52 1.94
C SER A 161 -8.81 -1.08 1.89
N LYS A 162 -8.81 -0.39 3.04
CA LYS A 162 -9.18 1.04 3.15
C LYS A 162 -8.21 1.95 2.41
N ALA A 163 -6.95 1.57 2.32
CA ALA A 163 -5.93 2.26 1.51
C ALA A 163 -6.00 1.91 0.01
N GLY A 164 -7.01 1.17 -0.44
CA GLY A 164 -7.25 0.86 -1.85
C GLY A 164 -6.41 -0.29 -2.43
N ASP A 165 -5.68 -1.05 -1.60
CA ASP A 165 -4.87 -2.17 -2.08
C ASP A 165 -5.73 -3.39 -2.44
N ALA A 166 -5.76 -3.74 -3.72
CA ALA A 166 -6.60 -4.82 -4.25
C ALA A 166 -6.30 -6.19 -3.60
N LYS A 167 -5.04 -6.47 -3.28
CA LYS A 167 -4.66 -7.73 -2.63
C LYS A 167 -5.12 -7.79 -1.18
N SER A 168 -5.05 -6.67 -0.47
CA SER A 168 -5.60 -6.55 0.88
C SER A 168 -7.12 -6.73 0.86
N GLN A 169 -7.83 -6.11 -0.09
CA GLN A 169 -9.27 -6.25 -0.28
C GLN A 169 -9.66 -7.71 -0.51
N TYR A 170 -8.90 -8.42 -1.36
CA TYR A 170 -9.09 -9.85 -1.57
C TYR A 170 -8.90 -10.65 -0.29
N MET A 171 -7.77 -10.48 0.39
CA MET A 171 -7.45 -11.25 1.60
C MET A 171 -8.39 -10.92 2.76
N TYR A 172 -8.81 -9.66 2.89
CA TYR A 172 -9.79 -9.28 3.91
C TYR A 172 -11.15 -9.93 3.65
N SER A 173 -11.63 -9.89 2.40
CA SER A 173 -12.85 -10.58 1.99
C SER A 173 -12.76 -12.08 2.25
N TYR A 174 -11.66 -12.72 1.87
CA TYR A 174 -11.41 -14.14 2.14
C TYR A 174 -11.52 -14.47 3.63
N MET A 175 -10.84 -13.70 4.49
CA MET A 175 -10.86 -13.94 5.94
C MET A 175 -12.24 -13.70 6.57
N LEU A 176 -13.03 -12.77 6.03
CA LEU A 176 -14.41 -12.56 6.42
C LEU A 176 -15.25 -13.81 6.13
N LEU A 177 -15.18 -14.33 4.90
CA LEU A 177 -15.92 -15.51 4.46
C LEU A 177 -15.48 -16.79 5.20
N ALA A 178 -14.20 -16.92 5.47
CA ALA A 178 -13.64 -18.05 6.22
C ALA A 178 -13.88 -17.95 7.74
N GLY A 179 -14.39 -16.84 8.25
CA GLY A 179 -14.54 -16.59 9.69
C GLY A 179 -13.23 -16.49 10.45
N GLU A 180 -12.10 -16.25 9.76
CA GLU A 180 -10.77 -16.23 10.34
C GLU A 180 -10.44 -14.88 11.01
N GLY A 181 -9.64 -14.93 12.09
CA GLY A 181 -9.13 -13.72 12.76
C GLY A 181 -10.17 -12.98 13.59
N LYS A 182 -11.26 -13.62 13.98
CA LYS A 182 -12.21 -13.10 14.98
C LYS A 182 -11.57 -13.10 16.37
N LYS A 183 -11.87 -12.08 17.19
CA LYS A 183 -11.58 -12.17 18.61
C LYS A 183 -12.42 -13.29 19.22
N PRO A 184 -11.82 -14.19 20.04
CA PRO A 184 -12.62 -15.15 20.77
C PRO A 184 -13.67 -14.40 21.62
N ALA A 185 -14.92 -14.87 21.57
CA ALA A 185 -15.97 -14.30 22.39
C ALA A 185 -15.55 -14.37 23.88
N SER A 186 -15.80 -13.30 24.64
CA SER A 186 -15.39 -13.16 26.05
C SER A 186 -15.92 -14.26 26.97
N ASN A 187 -16.85 -15.08 26.49
CA ASN A 187 -17.48 -16.19 27.19
C ASN A 187 -17.10 -17.58 26.63
N SER A 188 -16.06 -17.67 25.78
CA SER A 188 -15.63 -18.99 25.30
C SER A 188 -15.08 -19.78 26.47
N SER A 189 -15.78 -20.86 26.80
CA SER A 189 -15.44 -21.79 27.88
C SER A 189 -14.02 -22.36 27.71
N ARG A 190 -13.45 -22.88 28.77
CA ARG A 190 -12.11 -23.47 28.92
C ARG A 190 -11.72 -24.55 27.89
N PHE A 191 -12.63 -24.87 26.94
CA PHE A 191 -12.48 -25.83 25.84
C PHE A 191 -12.46 -25.16 24.45
N GLY A 192 -12.17 -23.84 24.39
CA GLY A 192 -12.34 -22.84 23.34
C GLY A 192 -11.97 -23.17 21.91
N PRO A 193 -10.73 -23.36 21.41
CA PRO A 193 -10.47 -23.07 19.97
C PRO A 193 -10.95 -24.12 18.97
N LEU A 194 -11.35 -25.33 19.40
CA LEU A 194 -11.73 -26.44 18.49
C LEU A 194 -13.19 -26.44 18.05
N PHE A 195 -14.05 -25.61 18.64
CA PHE A 195 -15.50 -25.60 18.39
C PHE A 195 -16.10 -24.25 17.98
N ASN A 196 -15.30 -23.18 17.88
CA ASN A 196 -15.75 -21.87 17.36
C ASN A 196 -15.47 -21.75 15.85
N GLN A 197 -15.90 -22.70 15.08
CA GLN A 197 -16.18 -22.49 13.64
C GLN A 197 -17.59 -21.89 13.49
N GLU A 198 -17.84 -20.75 14.13
CA GLU A 198 -18.90 -19.87 13.68
C GLU A 198 -18.48 -19.37 12.30
N GLY A 199 -19.15 -19.82 11.26
CA GLY A 199 -18.99 -19.33 9.90
C GLY A 199 -19.14 -17.81 9.83
N ALA A 200 -19.01 -17.22 8.67
CA ALA A 200 -19.25 -15.80 8.48
C ALA A 200 -20.66 -15.42 8.95
N THR A 201 -20.78 -14.28 9.63
CA THR A 201 -22.07 -13.67 9.97
C THR A 201 -22.68 -13.02 8.74
N GLU A 202 -23.97 -12.70 8.75
CA GLU A 202 -24.63 -11.96 7.68
C GLU A 202 -23.89 -10.66 7.36
N GLU A 203 -23.51 -9.89 8.37
CA GLU A 203 -22.74 -8.66 8.18
C GLU A 203 -21.36 -8.92 7.57
N GLU A 204 -20.71 -10.03 7.89
CA GLU A 204 -19.43 -10.40 7.28
C GLU A 204 -19.59 -10.80 5.82
N TYR A 205 -20.73 -11.42 5.43
CA TYR A 205 -21.02 -11.68 4.02
C TYR A 205 -21.24 -10.40 3.22
N LYS A 206 -21.98 -9.42 3.77
CA LYS A 206 -22.16 -8.09 3.15
C LYS A 206 -20.84 -7.37 2.95
N LEU A 207 -20.00 -7.38 3.98
CA LEU A 207 -18.66 -6.81 3.92
C LEU A 207 -17.75 -7.51 2.92
N ALA A 208 -17.76 -8.84 2.92
CA ALA A 208 -16.96 -9.63 2.01
C ALA A 208 -17.39 -9.36 0.56
N LEU A 209 -18.69 -9.20 0.31
CA LEU A 209 -19.20 -8.82 -1.01
C LEU A 209 -18.62 -7.48 -1.45
N LEU A 210 -18.74 -6.44 -0.63
CA LEU A 210 -18.20 -5.11 -0.94
C LEU A 210 -16.68 -5.15 -1.26
N TRP A 211 -15.89 -5.76 -0.37
CA TRP A 211 -14.44 -5.76 -0.54
C TRP A 211 -13.97 -6.66 -1.68
N SER A 212 -14.65 -7.77 -1.95
CA SER A 212 -14.35 -8.60 -3.13
C SER A 212 -14.70 -7.91 -4.44
N GLN A 213 -15.83 -7.19 -4.50
CA GLN A 213 -16.18 -6.35 -5.65
C GLN A 213 -15.13 -5.26 -5.91
N LEU A 214 -14.70 -4.55 -4.87
CA LEU A 214 -13.63 -3.55 -4.96
C LEU A 214 -12.32 -4.16 -5.45
N SER A 215 -11.93 -5.31 -4.90
CA SER A 215 -10.74 -6.04 -5.33
C SER A 215 -10.79 -6.42 -6.80
N ALA A 216 -11.94 -6.96 -7.26
CA ALA A 216 -12.14 -7.33 -8.67
C ALA A 216 -12.08 -6.12 -9.60
N ARG A 217 -12.72 -5.00 -9.21
CA ARG A 217 -12.68 -3.73 -9.98
C ARG A 217 -11.29 -3.11 -10.01
N ASN A 218 -10.48 -3.33 -8.98
CA ASN A 218 -9.06 -2.96 -8.92
C ASN A 218 -8.12 -3.96 -9.62
N GLY A 219 -8.67 -4.93 -10.35
CA GLY A 219 -7.91 -5.83 -11.23
C GLY A 219 -7.41 -7.11 -10.58
N HIS A 220 -7.89 -7.49 -9.39
CA HIS A 220 -7.57 -8.79 -8.80
C HIS A 220 -8.51 -9.87 -9.35
N GLU A 221 -8.04 -10.65 -10.30
CA GLU A 221 -8.88 -11.64 -11.03
C GLU A 221 -9.54 -12.67 -10.11
N ASP A 222 -8.82 -13.22 -9.13
CA ASP A 222 -9.33 -14.25 -8.22
C ASP A 222 -10.46 -13.72 -7.30
N ALA A 223 -10.62 -12.40 -7.19
CA ALA A 223 -11.67 -11.81 -6.37
C ALA A 223 -13.08 -12.09 -6.92
N LYS A 224 -13.19 -12.39 -8.21
CA LYS A 224 -14.49 -12.72 -8.86
C LYS A 224 -15.15 -13.95 -8.22
N GLU A 225 -14.36 -14.95 -7.84
CA GLU A 225 -14.88 -16.16 -7.18
C GLU A 225 -15.45 -15.82 -5.80
N LEU A 226 -14.80 -14.92 -5.06
CA LEU A 226 -15.30 -14.47 -3.75
C LEU A 226 -16.59 -13.65 -3.89
N VAL A 227 -16.70 -12.82 -4.95
CA VAL A 227 -17.94 -12.08 -5.26
C VAL A 227 -19.09 -13.04 -5.46
N GLU A 228 -18.92 -14.04 -6.32
CA GLU A 228 -19.98 -15.02 -6.60
C GLU A 228 -20.36 -15.79 -5.32
N TYR A 229 -19.38 -16.23 -4.55
CA TYR A 229 -19.65 -16.92 -3.30
C TYR A 229 -20.40 -16.04 -2.29
N ALA A 230 -19.97 -14.78 -2.09
CA ALA A 230 -20.63 -13.87 -1.15
C ALA A 230 -22.07 -13.55 -1.56
N ARG A 231 -22.33 -13.38 -2.86
CA ARG A 231 -23.70 -13.14 -3.42
C ARG A 231 -24.72 -14.24 -3.09
N LEU A 232 -24.26 -15.47 -2.91
CA LEU A 232 -25.16 -16.57 -2.54
C LEU A 232 -25.66 -16.47 -1.08
N HIS A 233 -25.10 -15.60 -0.27
CA HIS A 233 -25.34 -15.48 1.17
C HIS A 233 -25.93 -14.13 1.59
N VAL A 234 -26.31 -13.29 0.63
CA VAL A 234 -26.90 -11.96 0.86
C VAL A 234 -28.14 -11.77 -0.01
N ASP A 235 -29.07 -10.94 0.43
CA ASP A 235 -30.28 -10.65 -0.31
C ASP A 235 -30.04 -9.75 -1.52
N LEU A 236 -30.96 -9.72 -2.48
CA LEU A 236 -30.84 -8.94 -3.72
C LEU A 236 -30.66 -7.44 -3.44
N ASP A 237 -31.43 -6.90 -2.48
CA ASP A 237 -31.33 -5.48 -2.11
C ASP A 237 -29.94 -5.13 -1.57
N GLU A 238 -29.33 -6.04 -0.80
CA GLU A 238 -27.97 -5.87 -0.26
C GLU A 238 -26.89 -5.93 -1.36
N ILE A 239 -27.14 -6.70 -2.43
CA ILE A 239 -26.23 -6.71 -3.60
C ILE A 239 -26.25 -5.35 -4.29
N GLU A 240 -27.43 -4.74 -4.51
CA GLU A 240 -27.55 -3.41 -5.11
C GLU A 240 -26.91 -2.32 -4.23
N ILE A 241 -27.10 -2.41 -2.91
CA ILE A 241 -26.44 -1.52 -1.95
C ILE A 241 -24.92 -1.67 -2.04
N SER A 242 -24.41 -2.90 -2.05
CA SER A 242 -22.96 -3.17 -2.14
C SER A 242 -22.35 -2.64 -3.44
N ASP A 243 -23.04 -2.81 -4.58
CA ASP A 243 -22.58 -2.26 -5.86
C ASP A 243 -22.50 -0.73 -5.83
N SER A 244 -23.51 -0.06 -5.25
CA SER A 244 -23.54 1.40 -5.08
C SER A 244 -22.43 1.90 -4.14
N LEU A 245 -22.17 1.19 -3.05
CA LEU A 245 -21.09 1.52 -2.12
C LEU A 245 -19.72 1.34 -2.75
N ALA A 246 -19.55 0.30 -3.57
CA ALA A 246 -18.30 0.09 -4.30
C ALA A 246 -18.01 1.25 -5.28
N ASP A 247 -19.03 1.78 -5.97
CA ASP A 247 -18.89 2.95 -6.82
C ASP A 247 -18.48 4.19 -6.01
N ILE A 248 -19.12 4.46 -4.88
CA ILE A 248 -18.78 5.57 -3.97
C ILE A 248 -17.34 5.44 -3.46
N CYS A 249 -16.91 4.23 -3.10
CA CYS A 249 -15.55 4.00 -2.64
C CYS A 249 -14.52 4.37 -3.71
N LEU A 250 -14.72 3.92 -4.95
CA LEU A 250 -13.81 4.20 -6.06
C LEU A 250 -13.81 5.68 -6.44
N GLU A 251 -14.99 6.30 -6.59
CA GLU A 251 -15.12 7.71 -6.94
C GLU A 251 -14.50 8.66 -5.90
N THR A 252 -14.48 8.25 -4.64
CA THR A 252 -13.95 9.05 -3.54
C THR A 252 -12.55 8.64 -3.10
N GLU A 253 -11.86 7.81 -3.88
CA GLU A 253 -10.55 7.26 -3.52
C GLU A 253 -10.56 6.70 -2.09
N TYR A 254 -11.57 5.92 -1.75
CA TYR A 254 -11.82 5.28 -0.46
C TYR A 254 -12.11 6.22 0.73
N LYS A 255 -12.15 7.56 0.54
CA LYS A 255 -12.39 8.53 1.62
C LYS A 255 -13.79 8.45 2.23
N LYS A 256 -14.77 7.94 1.47
CA LYS A 256 -16.16 7.77 1.89
C LYS A 256 -16.60 6.31 1.93
N CYS A 257 -15.67 5.38 1.88
CA CYS A 257 -15.99 3.98 2.13
C CYS A 257 -16.56 3.82 3.55
N PRO A 258 -17.54 2.93 3.75
CA PRO A 258 -18.10 2.70 5.06
C PRO A 258 -17.00 2.38 6.06
N ALA A 259 -17.02 3.08 7.20
CA ALA A 259 -16.18 2.75 8.34
C ALA A 259 -16.77 1.51 8.99
N ILE A 260 -16.13 0.39 8.81
CA ILE A 260 -16.56 -0.90 9.35
C ILE A 260 -15.50 -1.42 10.29
#